data_c24d03769a4929c8696bd58ad7ba3f8b
#
_entry.id   c24d03769a4929c8696bd58ad7ba3f8b
#
_cell.length_a   1.000
_cell.length_b   1.000
_cell.length_c   1.000
_cell.angle_alpha   90.00
_cell.angle_beta   90.00
_cell.angle_gamma   90.00
#
_symmetry.space_group_name_H-M   'P 1'
#
loop_
_entity.id
_entity.type
_entity.pdbx_description
1 polymer ?
#
loop_
_entity_poly.entity_id
_entity_poly.type
_entity_poly.pdbx_seq_one_letter_code
_entity_poly.pdbx_strand_id
1 'polypeptide(L)'
;MKKLTRTIAAVSALAMSVGALSACGGSNVNADKGHVYFLSMKVEQQDQFKELAEKFTKKTGIQVDIATASSDTYEQSLKSELAQSEAPTLFDVDNNDFLNWTDYYADMSGTNIYKDQENPDYALKDGDTVGAVPYVMERYGIIYNKKLLQKYFDSSWASIKSVDSINNFKTLKTVADEIQAHKDEMGVKGAFTSAGFDTSSIKRFGDQLAHISVYYEYRDQGVTQMPATISDKYVSNFKNIFDLYINDATIPKTQLASATMDDANSEFALGEAVFLQNGSWGYSQIRDQEVADEDMGVLPIYMGVKGEENAGLTVSFLYFAMNKNASEKDQKATKQFLDYILNDDEARDIITNEAGFETPFKSYAKAGYQTKNPIHRANDAYAKADKYDIVIYPLPSTQWVLTLGNAMLEYAQETGTWDTVHDAFVDGWASEYKTTH
;
A
#
# COMPACT_ATOMS: atom_id res chain seq x y z
N MET A 1 32.60 50.49 -19.94
CA MET A 1 32.87 50.23 -18.53
C MET A 1 31.54 50.08 -17.78
N LYS A 2 31.06 48.87 -17.56
CA LYS A 2 30.10 48.50 -16.51
C LYS A 2 30.34 47.06 -16.15
N LYS A 3 30.70 46.83 -14.88
CA LYS A 3 31.11 45.55 -14.31
C LYS A 3 29.93 44.58 -14.21
N LEU A 4 30.05 43.37 -14.75
CA LEU A 4 29.16 42.27 -14.50
C LEU A 4 29.51 41.68 -13.13
N THR A 5 28.60 41.77 -12.20
CA THR A 5 28.67 41.11 -10.89
C THR A 5 28.13 39.69 -11.05
N ARG A 6 28.96 38.68 -10.86
CA ARG A 6 28.59 37.29 -10.78
C ARG A 6 27.94 37.01 -9.41
N THR A 7 26.67 36.68 -9.38
CA THR A 7 25.99 36.20 -8.19
C THR A 7 26.24 34.67 -8.09
N ILE A 8 26.99 34.26 -7.08
CA ILE A 8 27.21 32.88 -6.72
C ILE A 8 25.96 32.43 -5.95
N ALA A 9 25.23 31.51 -6.49
CA ALA A 9 24.15 30.83 -5.77
C ALA A 9 24.77 29.90 -4.71
N ALA A 10 24.60 30.26 -3.44
CA ALA A 10 24.94 29.40 -2.31
C ALA A 10 23.88 28.30 -2.20
N VAL A 11 24.31 27.07 -2.39
CA VAL A 11 23.53 25.87 -2.02
C VAL A 11 23.49 25.83 -0.50
N SER A 12 22.33 26.13 0.07
CA SER A 12 22.08 25.99 1.51
C SER A 12 21.87 24.51 1.83
N ALA A 13 22.91 23.87 2.36
CA ALA A 13 22.75 22.62 3.06
C ALA A 13 21.90 22.88 4.30
N LEU A 14 20.67 22.35 4.33
CA LEU A 14 19.85 22.31 5.53
C LEU A 14 20.47 21.28 6.49
N ALA A 15 21.31 21.73 7.39
CA ALA A 15 21.68 20.97 8.55
C ALA A 15 20.45 20.91 9.46
N MET A 16 19.83 19.72 9.56
CA MET A 16 18.83 19.46 10.59
C MET A 16 19.54 19.52 11.94
N SER A 17 19.38 20.63 12.64
CA SER A 17 19.73 20.75 14.04
C SER A 17 18.76 19.89 14.83
N VAL A 18 19.24 18.79 15.41
CA VAL A 18 18.57 18.08 16.49
C VAL A 18 18.51 19.07 17.67
N GLY A 19 17.45 19.86 17.70
CA GLY A 19 17.10 20.67 18.86
C GLY A 19 16.52 19.73 19.91
N ALA A 20 17.24 19.53 21.00
CA ALA A 20 16.68 18.96 22.22
C ALA A 20 15.51 19.87 22.66
N LEU A 21 14.30 19.54 22.23
CA LEU A 21 13.06 20.08 22.77
C LEU A 21 12.81 19.41 24.13
N SER A 22 13.43 19.98 25.16
CA SER A 22 12.96 19.78 26.53
C SER A 22 11.59 20.42 26.65
N ALA A 23 10.54 19.75 26.16
CA ALA A 23 9.17 20.11 26.41
C ALA A 23 8.86 19.81 27.89
N CYS A 24 8.79 20.81 28.70
CA CYS A 24 8.19 20.78 30.03
C CYS A 24 6.69 20.44 29.93
N GLY A 25 6.39 19.16 29.89
CA GLY A 25 5.09 18.57 30.17
C GLY A 25 5.37 17.30 30.96
N GLY A 26 4.97 17.25 32.24
CA GLY A 26 5.35 16.21 33.20
C GLY A 26 4.83 14.82 32.87
N SER A 27 5.37 14.16 31.86
CA SER A 27 5.33 12.72 31.70
C SER A 27 6.50 12.12 32.46
N ASN A 28 6.24 11.19 33.37
CA ASN A 28 7.25 10.44 34.14
C ASN A 28 8.00 9.47 33.21
N VAL A 29 8.75 9.99 32.23
CA VAL A 29 9.59 9.17 31.36
C VAL A 29 10.75 8.62 32.19
N ASN A 30 10.92 7.31 32.21
CA ASN A 30 11.98 6.64 32.96
C ASN A 30 12.95 5.94 31.98
N ALA A 31 14.09 6.58 31.74
CA ALA A 31 15.13 6.07 30.84
C ALA A 31 15.67 4.67 31.23
N ASP A 32 15.50 4.25 32.47
CA ASP A 32 15.91 2.91 32.93
C ASP A 32 15.01 1.80 32.37
N LYS A 33 13.81 2.16 31.89
CA LYS A 33 12.83 1.21 31.33
C LYS A 33 13.05 0.89 29.86
N GLY A 34 13.97 1.56 29.19
CA GLY A 34 14.21 1.47 27.76
C GLY A 34 13.42 2.50 26.97
N HIS A 35 13.62 2.48 25.68
CA HIS A 35 13.05 3.40 24.69
C HIS A 35 12.55 2.63 23.47
N VAL A 36 11.48 3.07 22.87
CA VAL A 36 10.98 2.55 21.58
C VAL A 36 11.13 3.65 20.54
N TYR A 37 11.80 3.35 19.43
CA TYR A 37 11.78 4.17 18.25
C TYR A 37 11.16 3.37 17.12
N PHE A 38 9.97 3.78 16.67
CA PHE A 38 9.24 3.14 15.57
C PHE A 38 9.34 4.00 14.31
N LEU A 39 9.95 3.43 13.26
CA LEU A 39 9.97 3.99 11.92
C LEU A 39 8.93 3.28 11.06
N SER A 40 7.90 4.02 10.62
CA SER A 40 6.80 3.48 9.83
C SER A 40 6.76 4.04 8.42
N MET A 41 6.28 3.23 7.46
CA MET A 41 5.98 3.70 6.10
C MET A 41 4.56 4.29 5.96
N LYS A 42 3.75 4.27 7.04
CA LYS A 42 2.38 4.77 7.07
C LYS A 42 2.34 6.25 7.45
N VAL A 43 2.67 7.12 6.49
CA VAL A 43 2.66 8.58 6.71
C VAL A 43 1.25 9.11 6.99
N GLU A 44 0.24 8.50 6.39
CA GLU A 44 -1.16 8.88 6.53
C GLU A 44 -1.77 8.53 7.91
N GLN A 45 -1.13 7.63 8.68
CA GLN A 45 -1.53 7.27 10.05
C GLN A 45 -0.54 7.78 11.11
N GLN A 46 0.32 8.73 10.77
CA GLN A 46 1.33 9.26 11.70
C GLN A 46 0.72 9.79 13.01
N ASP A 47 -0.41 10.47 12.93
CA ASP A 47 -1.05 11.07 14.10
C ASP A 47 -1.64 9.99 15.03
N GLN A 48 -2.21 8.92 14.47
CA GLN A 48 -2.72 7.78 15.23
C GLN A 48 -1.59 7.02 15.93
N PHE A 49 -0.45 6.84 15.25
CA PHE A 49 0.73 6.23 15.89
C PHE A 49 1.33 7.11 16.99
N LYS A 50 1.33 8.44 16.85
CA LYS A 50 1.74 9.36 17.92
C LYS A 50 0.79 9.30 19.11
N GLU A 51 -0.51 9.27 18.89
CA GLU A 51 -1.50 9.10 19.96
C GLU A 51 -1.29 7.77 20.70
N LEU A 52 -1.09 6.67 19.97
CA LEU A 52 -0.77 5.36 20.53
C LEU A 52 0.48 5.40 21.40
N ALA A 53 1.55 6.07 20.93
CA ALA A 53 2.81 6.27 21.64
C ALA A 53 2.62 7.09 22.93
N GLU A 54 1.86 8.18 22.88
CA GLU A 54 1.59 9.04 24.05
C GLU A 54 0.81 8.28 25.12
N LYS A 55 -0.23 7.52 24.75
CA LYS A 55 -1.03 6.72 25.67
C LYS A 55 -0.19 5.61 26.32
N PHE A 56 0.65 4.91 25.54
CA PHE A 56 1.58 3.91 26.07
C PHE A 56 2.58 4.53 27.04
N THR A 57 3.21 5.65 26.68
CA THR A 57 4.16 6.37 27.53
C THR A 57 3.50 6.80 28.83
N LYS A 58 2.28 7.32 28.79
CA LYS A 58 1.53 7.70 29.98
C LYS A 58 1.24 6.52 30.91
N LYS A 59 0.92 5.34 30.35
CA LYS A 59 0.62 4.11 31.14
C LYS A 59 1.85 3.47 31.74
N THR A 60 2.98 3.48 31.02
CA THR A 60 4.16 2.66 31.35
C THR A 60 5.36 3.47 31.82
N GLY A 61 5.47 4.74 31.44
CA GLY A 61 6.64 5.59 31.59
C GLY A 61 7.77 5.24 30.61
N ILE A 62 7.54 4.38 29.62
CA ILE A 62 8.46 4.08 28.53
C ILE A 62 8.21 5.09 27.42
N GLN A 63 9.25 5.79 26.97
CA GLN A 63 9.16 6.70 25.85
C GLN A 63 9.01 5.93 24.53
N VAL A 64 8.14 6.45 23.64
CA VAL A 64 8.00 5.97 22.27
C VAL A 64 8.11 7.16 21.33
N ASP A 65 9.05 7.09 20.42
CA ASP A 65 9.20 8.06 19.33
C ASP A 65 8.72 7.44 18.02
N ILE A 66 7.95 8.21 17.26
CA ILE A 66 7.39 7.82 15.96
C ILE A 66 8.00 8.68 14.87
N ALA A 67 8.56 8.04 13.86
CA ALA A 67 8.92 8.68 12.60
C ALA A 67 8.25 7.96 11.44
N THR A 68 7.99 8.69 10.37
CA THR A 68 7.41 8.14 9.15
C THR A 68 8.20 8.57 7.92
N ALA A 69 8.26 7.69 6.93
CA ALA A 69 8.78 7.99 5.60
C ALA A 69 7.84 7.39 4.55
N SER A 70 7.64 8.09 3.43
CA SER A 70 6.78 7.60 2.35
C SER A 70 7.35 6.31 1.75
N SER A 71 6.48 5.45 1.23
CA SER A 71 6.85 4.14 0.68
C SER A 71 7.95 4.21 -0.38
N ASP A 72 8.01 5.31 -1.16
CA ASP A 72 9.02 5.49 -2.21
C ASP A 72 10.42 5.78 -1.68
N THR A 73 10.52 6.36 -0.49
CA THR A 73 11.79 6.74 0.16
C THR A 73 12.09 5.91 1.39
N TYR A 74 11.16 5.03 1.80
CA TYR A 74 11.23 4.32 3.07
C TYR A 74 12.47 3.45 3.20
N GLU A 75 12.80 2.64 2.19
CA GLU A 75 13.97 1.77 2.21
C GLU A 75 15.28 2.55 2.44
N GLN A 76 15.44 3.68 1.73
CA GLN A 76 16.61 4.54 1.90
C GLN A 76 16.65 5.18 3.29
N SER A 77 15.49 5.60 3.79
CA SER A 77 15.34 6.18 5.14
C SER A 77 15.67 5.13 6.19
N LEU A 78 15.10 3.93 6.10
CA LEU A 78 15.36 2.83 7.03
C LEU A 78 16.85 2.47 7.05
N LYS A 79 17.48 2.35 5.90
CA LYS A 79 18.93 2.06 5.80
C LYS A 79 19.77 3.15 6.46
N SER A 80 19.38 4.41 6.28
CA SER A 80 20.07 5.54 6.91
C SER A 80 19.88 5.54 8.43
N GLU A 81 18.65 5.31 8.91
CA GLU A 81 18.32 5.31 10.33
C GLU A 81 18.92 4.12 11.06
N LEU A 82 18.93 2.92 10.47
CA LEU A 82 19.56 1.73 11.05
C LEU A 82 21.10 1.87 11.21
N ALA A 83 21.72 2.79 10.48
CA ALA A 83 23.14 3.08 10.62
C ALA A 83 23.47 4.13 11.71
N GLN A 84 22.45 4.74 12.34
CA GLN A 84 22.64 5.74 13.40
C GLN A 84 22.83 5.07 14.77
N SER A 85 23.36 5.86 15.74
CA SER A 85 23.48 5.41 17.13
C SER A 85 22.14 5.21 17.84
N GLU A 86 21.14 6.00 17.44
CA GLU A 86 19.74 5.93 17.90
C GLU A 86 18.87 5.30 16.82
N ALA A 87 19.19 4.06 16.43
CA ALA A 87 18.50 3.35 15.38
C ALA A 87 17.08 2.94 15.80
N PRO A 88 16.13 2.80 14.85
CA PRO A 88 14.80 2.26 15.13
C PRO A 88 14.89 0.91 15.85
N THR A 89 14.11 0.74 16.92
CA THR A 89 13.97 -0.51 17.65
C THR A 89 12.84 -1.38 17.08
N LEU A 90 11.89 -0.71 16.38
CA LEU A 90 10.79 -1.29 15.65
C LEU A 90 10.71 -0.58 14.29
N PHE A 91 10.51 -1.32 13.22
CA PHE A 91 10.38 -0.76 11.88
C PHE A 91 9.46 -1.59 11.00
N ASP A 92 8.87 -0.94 10.02
CA ASP A 92 8.06 -1.61 9.01
C ASP A 92 8.95 -2.34 8.00
N VAL A 93 8.46 -3.46 7.50
CA VAL A 93 8.99 -4.12 6.30
C VAL A 93 7.83 -4.53 5.40
N ASP A 94 8.07 -4.54 4.12
CA ASP A 94 7.17 -5.16 3.15
C ASP A 94 7.72 -6.50 2.66
N ASN A 95 6.90 -7.20 1.88
CA ASN A 95 7.22 -8.53 1.40
C ASN A 95 8.39 -8.54 0.39
N ASN A 96 8.57 -7.46 -0.37
CA ASN A 96 9.57 -7.39 -1.44
C ASN A 96 10.98 -7.20 -0.87
N ASP A 97 11.10 -6.41 0.21
CA ASP A 97 12.38 -5.97 0.74
C ASP A 97 12.81 -6.72 2.02
N PHE A 98 11.99 -7.65 2.51
CA PHE A 98 12.23 -8.36 3.78
C PHE A 98 13.63 -8.97 3.88
N LEU A 99 14.10 -9.64 2.83
CA LEU A 99 15.41 -10.31 2.85
C LEU A 99 16.60 -9.33 2.87
N ASN A 100 16.38 -8.06 2.51
CA ASN A 100 17.42 -7.02 2.60
C ASN A 100 17.77 -6.67 4.05
N TRP A 101 16.94 -7.05 5.02
CA TRP A 101 17.05 -6.66 6.42
C TRP A 101 17.49 -7.79 7.36
N THR A 102 17.99 -8.91 6.83
CA THR A 102 18.41 -10.09 7.60
C THR A 102 19.43 -9.78 8.69
N ASP A 103 20.29 -8.77 8.51
CA ASP A 103 21.26 -8.32 9.48
C ASP A 103 20.68 -7.48 10.63
N TYR A 104 19.39 -7.12 10.54
CA TYR A 104 18.77 -6.19 11.49
C TYR A 104 17.61 -6.79 12.26
N TYR A 105 16.78 -7.65 11.70
CA TYR A 105 15.63 -8.16 12.43
C TYR A 105 15.98 -9.25 13.45
N ALA A 106 15.28 -9.19 14.59
CA ALA A 106 15.31 -10.22 15.63
C ALA A 106 14.30 -11.33 15.34
N ASP A 107 14.54 -12.54 15.87
CA ASP A 107 13.51 -13.58 15.86
C ASP A 107 12.31 -13.19 16.73
N MET A 108 11.15 -13.08 16.11
CA MET A 108 9.88 -12.73 16.75
C MET A 108 9.01 -13.94 17.11
N SER A 109 9.47 -15.19 16.87
CA SER A 109 8.70 -16.43 17.12
C SER A 109 8.24 -16.56 18.58
N GLY A 110 9.00 -15.98 19.52
CA GLY A 110 8.68 -15.96 20.95
C GLY A 110 7.67 -14.88 21.37
N THR A 111 7.32 -13.92 20.51
CA THR A 111 6.47 -12.76 20.85
C THR A 111 4.99 -13.14 20.93
N ASN A 112 4.22 -12.36 21.71
CA ASN A 112 2.78 -12.56 21.80
C ASN A 112 2.09 -12.15 20.49
N ILE A 113 2.57 -11.11 19.81
CA ILE A 113 2.01 -10.64 18.54
C ILE A 113 2.10 -11.71 17.43
N TYR A 114 3.17 -12.52 17.40
CA TYR A 114 3.27 -13.67 16.49
C TYR A 114 2.32 -14.80 16.87
N LYS A 115 2.21 -15.13 18.16
CA LYS A 115 1.33 -16.21 18.67
C LYS A 115 -0.16 -15.91 18.45
N ASP A 116 -0.52 -14.64 18.39
CA ASP A 116 -1.89 -14.18 18.21
C ASP A 116 -2.31 -14.05 16.73
N GLN A 117 -1.40 -14.30 15.78
CA GLN A 117 -1.74 -14.29 14.35
C GLN A 117 -2.86 -15.29 14.05
N GLU A 118 -3.84 -14.89 13.24
CA GLU A 118 -4.90 -15.76 12.72
C GLU A 118 -4.30 -16.93 11.94
N ASN A 119 -3.31 -16.63 11.11
CA ASN A 119 -2.53 -17.62 10.38
C ASN A 119 -1.03 -17.33 10.56
N PRO A 120 -0.25 -18.23 11.21
CA PRO A 120 1.20 -18.07 11.37
C PRO A 120 2.00 -18.04 10.07
N ASP A 121 1.40 -18.50 8.97
CA ASP A 121 2.05 -18.49 7.64
C ASP A 121 2.01 -17.11 6.98
N TYR A 122 1.29 -16.14 7.55
CA TYR A 122 1.37 -14.75 7.13
C TYR A 122 2.70 -14.06 7.53
N ALA A 123 3.41 -14.58 8.54
CA ALA A 123 4.68 -14.02 8.97
C ALA A 123 5.79 -14.26 7.94
N LEU A 124 6.68 -13.27 7.78
CA LEU A 124 7.87 -13.40 6.93
C LEU A 124 8.98 -14.14 7.68
N LYS A 125 9.54 -15.16 7.03
CA LYS A 125 10.53 -16.06 7.62
C LYS A 125 11.78 -16.15 6.75
N ASP A 126 12.91 -16.25 7.41
CA ASP A 126 14.19 -16.63 6.81
C ASP A 126 14.66 -17.90 7.50
N GLY A 127 14.55 -19.04 6.82
CA GLY A 127 14.69 -20.35 7.43
C GLY A 127 13.71 -20.55 8.58
N ASP A 128 14.24 -20.83 9.78
CA ASP A 128 13.43 -21.02 11.01
C ASP A 128 13.16 -19.69 11.75
N THR A 129 13.77 -18.57 11.33
CA THR A 129 13.65 -17.27 11.98
C THR A 129 12.38 -16.56 11.51
N VAL A 130 11.50 -16.19 12.44
CA VAL A 130 10.36 -15.28 12.18
C VAL A 130 10.90 -13.84 12.26
N GLY A 131 11.29 -13.30 11.12
CA GLY A 131 11.91 -11.96 11.06
C GLY A 131 10.90 -10.81 11.11
N ALA A 132 9.67 -11.03 10.62
CA ALA A 132 8.64 -10.01 10.65
C ALA A 132 7.23 -10.61 10.83
N VAL A 133 6.37 -9.86 11.53
CA VAL A 133 5.02 -10.28 11.88
C VAL A 133 4.01 -9.27 11.32
N PRO A 134 3.01 -9.71 10.55
CA PRO A 134 2.03 -8.78 9.98
C PRO A 134 1.18 -8.15 11.10
N TYR A 135 0.92 -6.84 10.96
CA TYR A 135 0.05 -6.12 11.87
C TYR A 135 -1.10 -5.40 11.17
N VAL A 136 -0.97 -5.18 9.87
CA VAL A 136 -2.03 -4.67 9.02
C VAL A 136 -2.25 -5.64 7.86
N MET A 137 -3.50 -5.96 7.61
CA MET A 137 -3.96 -6.59 6.40
C MET A 137 -4.63 -5.54 5.54
N GLU A 138 -4.15 -5.33 4.35
CA GLU A 138 -4.67 -4.35 3.41
C GLU A 138 -5.34 -5.05 2.23
N ARG A 139 -6.39 -4.42 1.71
CA ARG A 139 -7.10 -4.92 0.52
C ARG A 139 -7.14 -3.83 -0.52
N TYR A 140 -6.93 -4.20 -1.77
CA TYR A 140 -7.05 -3.26 -2.86
C TYR A 140 -7.77 -3.85 -4.09
N GLY A 141 -8.27 -2.95 -4.90
CA GLY A 141 -9.05 -3.26 -6.08
C GLY A 141 -9.44 -1.99 -6.84
N ILE A 142 -10.59 -2.01 -7.45
CA ILE A 142 -11.19 -0.87 -8.13
C ILE A 142 -12.33 -0.35 -7.26
N ILE A 143 -12.06 0.72 -6.49
CA ILE A 143 -13.07 1.41 -5.70
C ILE A 143 -14.03 2.10 -6.65
N TYR A 144 -15.34 2.01 -6.40
CA TYR A 144 -16.35 2.64 -7.25
C TYR A 144 -17.38 3.42 -6.45
N ASN A 145 -17.87 4.51 -7.06
CA ASN A 145 -18.97 5.31 -6.52
C ASN A 145 -20.31 4.66 -6.93
N LYS A 146 -21.03 4.09 -5.95
CA LYS A 146 -22.31 3.40 -6.16
C LYS A 146 -23.37 4.28 -6.78
N LYS A 147 -23.45 5.58 -6.41
CA LYS A 147 -24.44 6.51 -6.96
C LYS A 147 -24.18 6.79 -8.43
N LEU A 148 -22.93 7.04 -8.81
CA LEU A 148 -22.56 7.27 -10.19
C LEU A 148 -22.74 5.99 -11.03
N LEU A 149 -22.35 4.84 -10.46
CA LEU A 149 -22.54 3.56 -11.15
C LEU A 149 -24.03 3.21 -11.31
N GLN A 150 -24.88 3.54 -10.32
CA GLN A 150 -26.33 3.38 -10.45
C GLN A 150 -26.91 4.31 -11.53
N LYS A 151 -26.43 5.57 -11.59
CA LYS A 151 -26.80 6.51 -12.69
C LYS A 151 -26.46 5.93 -14.06
N TYR A 152 -25.31 5.27 -14.21
CA TYR A 152 -24.96 4.53 -15.41
C TYR A 152 -25.96 3.40 -15.67
N PHE A 153 -26.27 2.53 -14.71
CA PHE A 153 -27.21 1.41 -14.90
C PHE A 153 -28.61 1.85 -15.31
N ASP A 154 -29.06 3.02 -14.86
CA ASP A 154 -30.36 3.60 -15.19
C ASP A 154 -30.39 4.27 -16.58
N SER A 155 -29.23 4.49 -17.19
CA SER A 155 -29.13 5.12 -18.51
C SER A 155 -29.62 4.19 -19.60
N SER A 156 -30.27 4.77 -20.62
CA SER A 156 -30.83 4.00 -21.77
C SER A 156 -29.74 3.39 -22.66
N TRP A 157 -28.55 3.97 -22.66
CA TRP A 157 -27.39 3.54 -23.43
C TRP A 157 -26.49 2.52 -22.67
N ALA A 158 -26.69 2.30 -21.40
CA ALA A 158 -25.89 1.33 -20.64
C ALA A 158 -26.18 -0.11 -21.07
N SER A 159 -25.16 -0.84 -21.45
CA SER A 159 -25.25 -2.26 -21.83
C SER A 159 -25.27 -3.19 -20.62
N ILE A 160 -24.66 -2.80 -19.51
CA ILE A 160 -24.63 -3.53 -18.23
C ILE A 160 -25.60 -2.85 -17.27
N LYS A 161 -26.34 -3.63 -16.49
CA LYS A 161 -27.44 -3.11 -15.66
C LYS A 161 -27.30 -3.39 -14.16
N SER A 162 -26.22 -4.05 -13.74
CA SER A 162 -25.96 -4.30 -12.33
C SER A 162 -24.48 -4.48 -12.05
N VAL A 163 -24.05 -4.16 -10.83
CA VAL A 163 -22.64 -4.34 -10.38
C VAL A 163 -22.23 -5.81 -10.42
N ASP A 164 -23.13 -6.74 -10.10
CA ASP A 164 -22.84 -8.18 -10.13
C ASP A 164 -22.50 -8.71 -11.53
N SER A 165 -22.91 -7.98 -12.56
CA SER A 165 -22.55 -8.29 -13.95
C SER A 165 -21.16 -7.79 -14.34
N ILE A 166 -20.51 -6.98 -13.49
CA ILE A 166 -19.12 -6.53 -13.69
C ILE A 166 -18.21 -7.52 -12.98
N ASN A 167 -17.99 -8.67 -13.59
CA ASN A 167 -17.28 -9.78 -12.97
C ASN A 167 -16.09 -10.30 -13.80
N ASN A 168 -15.69 -9.58 -14.83
CA ASN A 168 -14.53 -9.86 -15.67
C ASN A 168 -14.10 -8.60 -16.43
N PHE A 169 -12.90 -8.63 -17.02
CA PHE A 169 -12.35 -7.49 -17.76
C PHE A 169 -13.26 -6.99 -18.89
N LYS A 170 -13.89 -7.90 -19.63
CA LYS A 170 -14.75 -7.51 -20.76
C LYS A 170 -15.93 -6.65 -20.30
N THR A 171 -16.60 -7.04 -19.21
CA THR A 171 -17.74 -6.29 -18.67
C THR A 171 -17.29 -5.01 -17.97
N LEU A 172 -16.15 -5.01 -17.27
CA LEU A 172 -15.54 -3.79 -16.71
C LEU A 172 -15.21 -2.79 -17.83
N LYS A 173 -14.54 -3.25 -18.89
CA LYS A 173 -14.19 -2.41 -20.04
C LYS A 173 -15.43 -1.84 -20.70
N THR A 174 -16.47 -2.63 -20.92
CA THR A 174 -17.73 -2.16 -21.50
C THR A 174 -18.31 -1.00 -20.67
N VAL A 175 -18.38 -1.15 -19.35
CA VAL A 175 -18.90 -0.11 -18.45
C VAL A 175 -18.03 1.15 -18.51
N ALA A 176 -16.72 1.01 -18.46
CA ALA A 176 -15.79 2.14 -18.46
C ALA A 176 -15.84 2.90 -19.80
N ASP A 177 -15.75 2.20 -20.95
CA ASP A 177 -15.82 2.79 -22.27
C ASP A 177 -17.16 3.56 -22.48
N GLU A 178 -18.29 2.98 -22.04
CA GLU A 178 -19.61 3.62 -22.16
C GLU A 178 -19.71 4.85 -21.26
N ILE A 179 -19.22 4.80 -20.02
CA ILE A 179 -19.16 5.96 -19.13
C ILE A 179 -18.27 7.06 -19.73
N GLN A 180 -17.09 6.68 -20.24
CA GLN A 180 -16.16 7.64 -20.86
C GLN A 180 -16.77 8.33 -22.08
N ALA A 181 -17.49 7.58 -22.91
CA ALA A 181 -18.19 8.12 -24.08
C ALA A 181 -19.32 9.09 -23.70
N HIS A 182 -19.96 8.89 -22.55
CA HIS A 182 -21.08 9.68 -22.04
C HIS A 182 -20.75 10.51 -20.79
N LYS A 183 -19.46 10.81 -20.54
CA LYS A 183 -19.01 11.46 -19.32
C LYS A 183 -19.69 12.80 -19.02
N ASP A 184 -19.98 13.58 -20.05
CA ASP A 184 -20.67 14.87 -19.91
C ASP A 184 -22.11 14.67 -19.40
N GLU A 185 -22.84 13.67 -19.91
CA GLU A 185 -24.18 13.29 -19.43
C GLU A 185 -24.13 12.72 -18.01
N MET A 186 -23.07 11.96 -17.72
CA MET A 186 -22.80 11.45 -16.38
C MET A 186 -22.40 12.54 -15.39
N GLY A 187 -21.91 13.69 -15.85
CA GLY A 187 -21.40 14.77 -15.01
C GLY A 187 -20.05 14.43 -14.36
N VAL A 188 -19.24 13.60 -15.03
CA VAL A 188 -17.91 13.21 -14.59
C VAL A 188 -16.83 13.68 -15.57
N LYS A 189 -15.57 13.71 -15.13
CA LYS A 189 -14.43 14.04 -16.01
C LYS A 189 -13.90 12.80 -16.76
N GLY A 190 -14.08 11.62 -16.19
CA GLY A 190 -13.67 10.35 -16.76
C GLY A 190 -14.33 9.16 -16.07
N ALA A 191 -14.23 7.97 -16.66
CA ALA A 191 -14.67 6.75 -15.99
C ALA A 191 -13.75 6.40 -14.81
N PHE A 192 -12.44 6.45 -15.05
CA PHE A 192 -11.39 6.30 -14.03
C PHE A 192 -10.83 7.65 -13.62
N THR A 193 -10.32 7.73 -12.38
CA THR A 193 -9.48 8.84 -11.94
C THR A 193 -8.19 8.90 -12.77
N SER A 194 -7.47 10.02 -12.69
CA SER A 194 -6.14 10.11 -13.27
C SER A 194 -5.26 8.96 -12.75
N ALA A 195 -4.57 8.32 -13.67
CA ALA A 195 -3.55 7.35 -13.32
C ALA A 195 -2.24 8.11 -13.11
N GLY A 196 -1.99 8.57 -11.89
CA GLY A 196 -0.81 9.35 -11.57
C GLY A 196 0.47 8.54 -11.74
N PHE A 197 1.47 9.16 -12.36
CA PHE A 197 2.81 8.58 -12.53
C PHE A 197 3.91 9.57 -12.14
N ASP A 198 3.63 10.48 -11.26
CA ASP A 198 4.69 11.20 -10.59
C ASP A 198 5.53 10.24 -9.72
N THR A 199 6.66 10.67 -9.22
CA THR A 199 7.56 9.80 -8.45
C THR A 199 6.92 9.21 -7.20
N SER A 200 5.89 9.86 -6.63
CA SER A 200 5.16 9.37 -5.46
C SER A 200 4.09 8.31 -5.79
N SER A 201 3.71 8.19 -7.06
CA SER A 201 2.59 7.37 -7.50
C SER A 201 3.00 6.18 -8.39
N ILE A 202 4.27 6.12 -8.80
CA ILE A 202 4.75 5.13 -9.79
C ILE A 202 4.56 3.69 -9.32
N LYS A 203 4.68 3.42 -8.04
CA LYS A 203 4.44 2.11 -7.43
C LYS A 203 2.98 1.65 -7.57
N ARG A 204 2.03 2.56 -7.67
CA ARG A 204 0.60 2.25 -7.76
C ARG A 204 0.28 1.29 -8.91
N PHE A 205 0.89 1.49 -10.07
CA PHE A 205 0.67 0.64 -11.24
C PHE A 205 1.82 -0.35 -11.47
N GLY A 206 3.07 0.07 -11.30
CA GLY A 206 4.24 -0.78 -11.46
C GLY A 206 4.33 -1.91 -10.43
N ASP A 207 3.78 -1.70 -9.23
CA ASP A 207 3.72 -2.70 -8.15
C ASP A 207 2.36 -3.41 -8.13
N GLN A 208 1.29 -2.67 -7.86
CA GLN A 208 -0.04 -3.25 -7.60
C GLN A 208 -0.61 -4.04 -8.78
N LEU A 209 -0.43 -3.57 -10.03
CA LEU A 209 -0.88 -4.34 -11.20
C LEU A 209 0.05 -5.51 -11.52
N ALA A 210 1.37 -5.35 -11.32
CA ALA A 210 2.32 -6.43 -11.55
C ALA A 210 2.03 -7.64 -10.65
N HIS A 211 1.68 -7.40 -9.37
CA HIS A 211 1.31 -8.48 -8.45
C HIS A 211 0.16 -9.34 -8.96
N ILE A 212 -0.82 -8.78 -9.67
CA ILE A 212 -1.92 -9.56 -10.23
C ILE A 212 -1.41 -10.54 -11.30
N SER A 213 -0.55 -10.06 -12.21
CA SER A 213 0.06 -10.90 -13.24
C SER A 213 0.95 -11.99 -12.64
N VAL A 214 1.76 -11.63 -11.64
CA VAL A 214 2.64 -12.54 -10.90
C VAL A 214 1.82 -13.59 -10.15
N TYR A 215 0.71 -13.21 -9.49
CA TYR A 215 -0.19 -14.15 -8.82
C TYR A 215 -0.70 -15.24 -9.77
N TYR A 216 -1.18 -14.84 -10.96
CA TYR A 216 -1.69 -15.82 -11.93
C TYR A 216 -0.59 -16.73 -12.47
N GLU A 217 0.61 -16.20 -12.67
CA GLU A 217 1.77 -16.96 -13.10
C GLU A 217 2.17 -18.00 -12.04
N TYR A 218 2.29 -17.59 -10.78
CA TYR A 218 2.65 -18.48 -9.66
C TYR A 218 1.60 -19.54 -9.42
N ARG A 219 0.32 -19.17 -9.48
CA ARG A 219 -0.80 -20.12 -9.39
C ARG A 219 -0.71 -21.22 -10.44
N ASP A 220 -0.41 -20.84 -11.69
CA ASP A 220 -0.34 -21.79 -12.79
C ASP A 220 0.89 -22.69 -12.69
N GLN A 221 1.98 -22.19 -12.15
CA GLN A 221 3.20 -22.98 -11.90
C GLN A 221 3.13 -23.79 -10.60
N GLY A 222 2.18 -23.49 -9.70
CA GLY A 222 2.07 -24.12 -8.39
C GLY A 222 3.23 -23.75 -7.45
N VAL A 223 3.80 -22.54 -7.61
CA VAL A 223 4.91 -22.03 -6.78
C VAL A 223 4.43 -20.92 -5.86
N THR A 224 5.11 -20.77 -4.72
CA THR A 224 4.84 -19.71 -3.74
C THR A 224 6.09 -18.90 -3.42
N GLN A 225 7.23 -19.30 -3.96
CA GLN A 225 8.49 -18.60 -3.81
C GLN A 225 8.92 -17.99 -5.13
N MET A 226 9.65 -16.89 -5.06
CA MET A 226 10.09 -16.14 -6.22
C MET A 226 11.02 -16.98 -7.10
N PRO A 227 10.66 -17.23 -8.38
CA PRO A 227 11.52 -17.95 -9.32
C PRO A 227 12.59 -17.01 -9.90
N ALA A 228 13.69 -17.58 -10.38
CA ALA A 228 14.75 -16.82 -11.04
C ALA A 228 14.30 -16.11 -12.33
N THR A 229 13.22 -16.56 -12.94
CA THR A 229 12.64 -16.00 -14.17
C THR A 229 11.12 -16.04 -14.08
N ILE A 230 10.46 -15.07 -14.73
CA ILE A 230 9.02 -15.08 -14.94
C ILE A 230 8.72 -15.16 -16.44
N SER A 231 7.55 -15.68 -16.82
CA SER A 231 7.14 -15.76 -18.22
C SER A 231 6.39 -14.49 -18.65
N ASP A 232 6.13 -14.38 -19.94
CA ASP A 232 5.35 -13.30 -20.55
C ASP A 232 3.85 -13.59 -20.63
N LYS A 233 3.41 -14.73 -20.06
CA LYS A 233 2.05 -15.26 -20.23
C LYS A 233 0.95 -14.26 -19.93
N TYR A 234 1.12 -13.46 -18.89
CA TYR A 234 0.12 -12.49 -18.44
C TYR A 234 0.46 -11.03 -18.74
N VAL A 235 1.55 -10.76 -19.47
CA VAL A 235 1.95 -9.38 -19.82
C VAL A 235 0.92 -8.70 -20.74
N SER A 236 0.26 -9.45 -21.64
CA SER A 236 -0.83 -8.91 -22.46
C SER A 236 -2.09 -8.60 -21.63
N ASN A 237 -2.36 -9.37 -20.59
CA ASN A 237 -3.45 -9.12 -19.65
C ASN A 237 -3.16 -7.87 -18.79
N PHE A 238 -1.92 -7.71 -18.37
CA PHE A 238 -1.44 -6.49 -17.70
C PHE A 238 -1.64 -5.24 -18.58
N LYS A 239 -1.32 -5.33 -19.89
CA LYS A 239 -1.59 -4.28 -20.84
C LYS A 239 -3.07 -3.90 -20.92
N ASN A 240 -3.95 -4.89 -20.94
CA ASN A 240 -5.39 -4.66 -21.08
C ASN A 240 -5.93 -3.71 -20.00
N ILE A 241 -5.63 -4.00 -18.73
CA ILE A 241 -6.14 -3.18 -17.62
C ILE A 241 -5.42 -1.83 -17.54
N PHE A 242 -4.12 -1.79 -17.84
CA PHE A 242 -3.39 -0.53 -17.87
C PHE A 242 -3.89 0.40 -18.99
N ASP A 243 -4.09 -0.11 -20.20
CA ASP A 243 -4.67 0.65 -21.30
C ASP A 243 -6.05 1.20 -20.94
N LEU A 244 -6.88 0.42 -20.27
CA LEU A 244 -8.21 0.87 -19.84
C LEU A 244 -8.09 2.06 -18.88
N TYR A 245 -7.19 1.99 -17.90
CA TYR A 245 -6.99 3.07 -16.94
C TYR A 245 -6.49 4.36 -17.58
N ILE A 246 -5.54 4.29 -18.50
CA ILE A 246 -4.94 5.50 -19.11
C ILE A 246 -5.80 6.11 -20.22
N ASN A 247 -6.67 5.33 -20.88
CA ASN A 247 -7.53 5.83 -21.94
C ASN A 247 -8.86 6.40 -21.42
N ASP A 248 -9.39 5.84 -20.32
CA ASP A 248 -10.68 6.25 -19.76
C ASP A 248 -10.52 7.11 -18.49
N ALA A 249 -9.35 7.75 -18.34
CA ALA A 249 -9.03 8.62 -17.23
C ALA A 249 -9.67 10.01 -17.33
N THR A 250 -9.67 10.71 -16.19
CA THR A 250 -10.11 12.13 -16.08
C THR A 250 -9.22 13.09 -16.85
N ILE A 251 -7.94 12.75 -17.03
CA ILE A 251 -6.95 13.56 -17.76
C ILE A 251 -6.35 12.77 -18.93
N PRO A 252 -5.82 13.44 -19.96
CA PRO A 252 -5.11 12.79 -21.05
C PRO A 252 -3.90 12.01 -20.55
N LYS A 253 -3.67 10.82 -21.10
CA LYS A 253 -2.54 9.94 -20.72
C LYS A 253 -1.16 10.61 -20.79
N THR A 254 -0.97 11.57 -21.70
CA THR A 254 0.26 12.36 -21.83
C THR A 254 0.53 13.31 -20.66
N GLN A 255 -0.43 13.49 -19.76
CA GLN A 255 -0.31 14.36 -18.57
C GLN A 255 -0.09 13.58 -17.27
N LEU A 256 -0.02 12.26 -17.33
CA LEU A 256 0.08 11.39 -16.14
C LEU A 256 1.32 11.66 -15.28
N ALA A 257 2.43 12.08 -15.89
CA ALA A 257 3.66 12.43 -15.15
C ALA A 257 3.50 13.63 -14.19
N SER A 258 2.45 14.42 -14.35
CA SER A 258 2.14 15.56 -13.48
C SER A 258 0.98 15.30 -12.50
N ALA A 259 0.39 14.11 -12.54
CA ALA A 259 -0.70 13.72 -11.66
C ALA A 259 -0.19 12.84 -10.52
N THR A 260 -0.62 13.18 -9.31
CA THR A 260 -0.27 12.47 -8.07
C THR A 260 -1.36 11.49 -7.64
N MET A 261 -1.04 10.62 -6.67
CA MET A 261 -2.04 9.81 -5.99
C MET A 261 -3.10 10.68 -5.30
N ASP A 262 -2.68 11.81 -4.72
CA ASP A 262 -3.58 12.74 -4.03
C ASP A 262 -4.56 13.40 -5.01
N ASP A 263 -4.12 13.72 -6.23
CA ASP A 263 -5.02 14.19 -7.30
C ASP A 263 -6.08 13.13 -7.61
N ALA A 264 -5.68 11.88 -7.81
CA ALA A 264 -6.59 10.77 -8.10
C ALA A 264 -7.59 10.50 -6.96
N ASN A 265 -7.13 10.55 -5.70
CA ASN A 265 -8.00 10.42 -4.52
C ASN A 265 -9.01 11.57 -4.45
N SER A 266 -8.56 12.81 -4.71
CA SER A 266 -9.43 14.00 -4.71
C SER A 266 -10.48 13.93 -5.82
N GLU A 267 -10.13 13.53 -7.04
CA GLU A 267 -11.06 13.33 -8.14
C GLU A 267 -12.20 12.36 -7.80
N PHE A 268 -11.84 11.22 -7.15
CA PHE A 268 -12.84 10.27 -6.69
C PHE A 268 -13.69 10.84 -5.56
N ALA A 269 -13.06 11.42 -4.54
CA ALA A 269 -13.73 11.96 -3.36
C ALA A 269 -14.74 13.08 -3.71
N LEU A 270 -14.46 13.84 -4.77
CA LEU A 270 -15.35 14.89 -5.30
C LEU A 270 -16.38 14.36 -6.32
N GLY A 271 -16.41 13.06 -6.59
CA GLY A 271 -17.35 12.47 -7.56
C GLY A 271 -17.04 12.82 -9.01
N GLU A 272 -15.81 13.19 -9.34
CA GLU A 272 -15.37 13.55 -10.69
C GLU A 272 -15.06 12.32 -11.57
N ALA A 273 -14.93 11.14 -10.96
CA ALA A 273 -14.77 9.85 -11.63
C ALA A 273 -15.62 8.77 -10.94
N VAL A 274 -15.95 7.72 -11.71
CA VAL A 274 -16.72 6.59 -11.19
C VAL A 274 -15.84 5.58 -10.48
N PHE A 275 -14.61 5.37 -10.98
CA PHE A 275 -13.66 4.35 -10.53
C PHE A 275 -12.33 4.95 -10.09
N LEU A 276 -11.80 4.38 -9.01
CA LEU A 276 -10.46 4.66 -8.48
C LEU A 276 -9.76 3.32 -8.20
N GLN A 277 -8.66 3.00 -8.87
CA GLN A 277 -7.83 1.89 -8.39
C GLN A 277 -7.04 2.37 -7.17
N ASN A 278 -7.35 1.82 -6.01
CA ASN A 278 -6.64 2.08 -4.76
C ASN A 278 -6.95 0.97 -3.74
N GLY A 279 -6.41 1.11 -2.55
CA GLY A 279 -6.61 0.18 -1.45
C GLY A 279 -7.17 0.84 -0.19
N SER A 280 -7.31 0.01 0.83
CA SER A 280 -7.84 0.39 2.14
C SER A 280 -7.03 1.51 2.82
N TRP A 281 -5.75 1.64 2.51
CA TRP A 281 -4.90 2.76 2.98
C TRP A 281 -5.35 4.13 2.48
N GLY A 282 -5.92 4.22 1.28
CA GLY A 282 -6.40 5.47 0.69
C GLY A 282 -7.70 5.98 1.31
N TYR A 283 -8.38 5.19 2.15
CA TYR A 283 -9.67 5.56 2.73
C TYR A 283 -9.61 6.87 3.54
N SER A 284 -8.55 7.09 4.30
CA SER A 284 -8.39 8.32 5.09
C SER A 284 -8.36 9.59 4.23
N GLN A 285 -7.96 9.49 2.97
CA GLN A 285 -7.86 10.60 2.01
C GLN A 285 -9.15 10.84 1.23
N ILE A 286 -10.05 9.83 1.15
CA ILE A 286 -11.30 9.92 0.37
C ILE A 286 -12.56 10.02 1.23
N ARG A 287 -12.48 9.72 2.53
CA ARG A 287 -13.61 9.80 3.44
C ARG A 287 -14.01 11.24 3.75
N ASP A 288 -15.23 11.42 4.27
CA ASP A 288 -15.76 12.70 4.75
C ASP A 288 -15.81 13.79 3.67
N GLN A 289 -15.93 13.40 2.40
CA GLN A 289 -16.07 14.27 1.23
C GLN A 289 -17.45 14.05 0.57
N GLU A 290 -17.57 14.31 -0.74
CA GLU A 290 -18.85 14.17 -1.47
C GLU A 290 -19.32 12.70 -1.61
N VAL A 291 -18.38 11.74 -1.60
CA VAL A 291 -18.69 10.31 -1.67
C VAL A 291 -18.77 9.75 -0.25
N ALA A 292 -19.97 9.44 0.21
CA ALA A 292 -20.19 8.86 1.54
C ALA A 292 -19.71 7.40 1.60
N ASP A 293 -19.42 6.91 2.81
CA ASP A 293 -18.93 5.54 3.03
C ASP A 293 -19.87 4.46 2.49
N GLU A 294 -21.19 4.63 2.66
CA GLU A 294 -22.21 3.72 2.13
C GLU A 294 -22.28 3.71 0.60
N ASP A 295 -21.77 4.75 -0.05
CA ASP A 295 -21.71 4.88 -1.51
C ASP A 295 -20.42 4.32 -2.11
N MET A 296 -19.48 3.85 -1.30
CA MET A 296 -18.26 3.19 -1.76
C MET A 296 -18.49 1.68 -1.90
N GLY A 297 -17.99 1.12 -2.99
CA GLY A 297 -17.85 -0.32 -3.21
C GLY A 297 -16.50 -0.61 -3.83
N VAL A 298 -16.11 -1.89 -3.88
CA VAL A 298 -14.82 -2.29 -4.49
C VAL A 298 -15.04 -3.50 -5.37
N LEU A 299 -14.47 -3.47 -6.57
CA LEU A 299 -14.37 -4.60 -7.49
C LEU A 299 -12.94 -5.17 -7.46
N PRO A 300 -12.78 -6.48 -7.71
CA PRO A 300 -11.46 -7.03 -8.04
C PRO A 300 -10.87 -6.34 -9.28
N ILE A 301 -9.55 -6.41 -9.42
CA ILE A 301 -8.88 -5.95 -10.63
C ILE A 301 -8.97 -7.08 -11.66
N TYR A 302 -9.81 -6.89 -12.66
CA TYR A 302 -9.98 -7.83 -13.77
C TYR A 302 -9.06 -7.44 -14.92
N MET A 303 -8.35 -8.41 -15.50
CA MET A 303 -7.39 -8.17 -16.60
C MET A 303 -7.59 -9.12 -17.81
N GLY A 304 -8.67 -9.88 -17.81
CA GLY A 304 -9.00 -10.81 -18.91
C GLY A 304 -8.36 -12.19 -18.73
N VAL A 305 -8.10 -12.60 -17.50
CA VAL A 305 -7.58 -13.93 -17.19
C VAL A 305 -8.75 -14.92 -17.02
N LYS A 306 -8.61 -16.10 -17.58
CA LYS A 306 -9.63 -17.14 -17.47
C LYS A 306 -9.86 -17.50 -15.99
N GLY A 307 -11.11 -17.45 -15.55
CA GLY A 307 -11.49 -17.76 -14.17
C GLY A 307 -11.43 -16.57 -13.21
N GLU A 308 -11.10 -15.37 -13.71
CA GLU A 308 -11.06 -14.14 -12.88
C GLU A 308 -12.43 -13.76 -12.31
N GLU A 309 -13.51 -14.27 -12.87
CA GLU A 309 -14.87 -14.08 -12.33
C GLU A 309 -15.04 -14.69 -10.93
N ASN A 310 -14.12 -15.55 -10.49
CA ASN A 310 -14.07 -16.14 -9.15
C ASN A 310 -13.04 -15.46 -8.23
N ALA A 311 -12.34 -14.44 -8.70
CA ALA A 311 -11.41 -13.68 -7.89
C ALA A 311 -12.15 -12.75 -6.90
N GLY A 312 -11.59 -12.63 -5.72
CA GLY A 312 -11.87 -11.60 -4.73
C GLY A 312 -10.89 -10.43 -4.84
N LEU A 313 -10.76 -9.65 -3.78
CA LEU A 313 -9.85 -8.53 -3.71
C LEU A 313 -8.39 -9.00 -3.58
N THR A 314 -7.47 -8.11 -3.92
CA THR A 314 -6.05 -8.37 -3.67
C THR A 314 -5.73 -8.05 -2.21
N VAL A 315 -4.92 -8.92 -1.59
CA VAL A 315 -4.53 -8.84 -0.18
C VAL A 315 -3.04 -8.64 -0.08
N SER A 316 -2.64 -7.61 0.67
CA SER A 316 -1.26 -7.35 1.06
C SER A 316 -1.15 -7.19 2.57
N PHE A 317 0.07 -7.28 3.09
CA PHE A 317 0.34 -7.11 4.51
C PHE A 317 1.46 -6.10 4.72
N LEU A 318 1.40 -5.41 5.84
CA LEU A 318 2.51 -4.64 6.37
C LEU A 318 2.96 -5.28 7.68
N TYR A 319 4.27 -5.33 7.87
CA TYR A 319 4.88 -6.13 8.92
C TYR A 319 5.69 -5.29 9.89
N PHE A 320 5.63 -5.63 11.17
CA PHE A 320 6.61 -5.20 12.16
C PHE A 320 7.84 -6.10 12.14
N ALA A 321 9.02 -5.49 12.13
CA ALA A 321 10.29 -6.13 12.42
C ALA A 321 10.94 -5.43 13.62
N MET A 322 11.49 -6.21 14.56
CA MET A 322 12.23 -5.70 15.73
C MET A 322 13.72 -5.69 15.43
N ASN A 323 14.40 -4.60 15.80
CA ASN A 323 15.86 -4.49 15.63
C ASN A 323 16.62 -5.38 16.64
N LYS A 324 17.33 -6.40 16.12
CA LYS A 324 18.17 -7.28 16.96
C LYS A 324 19.39 -6.57 17.57
N ASN A 325 19.80 -5.44 16.95
CA ASN A 325 20.97 -4.66 17.40
C ASN A 325 20.61 -3.61 18.47
N ALA A 326 19.32 -3.41 18.76
CA ALA A 326 18.88 -2.56 19.86
C ALA A 326 19.30 -3.16 21.21
N SER A 327 19.48 -2.31 22.23
CA SER A 327 19.82 -2.77 23.57
C SER A 327 18.77 -3.74 24.13
N GLU A 328 19.16 -4.65 25.03
CA GLU A 328 18.20 -5.59 25.65
C GLU A 328 17.01 -4.89 26.32
N LYS A 329 17.25 -3.72 26.94
CA LYS A 329 16.20 -2.94 27.58
C LYS A 329 15.24 -2.34 26.54
N ASP A 330 15.75 -1.91 25.38
CA ASP A 330 14.93 -1.33 24.31
C ASP A 330 14.16 -2.42 23.55
N GLN A 331 14.76 -3.59 23.33
CA GLN A 331 14.03 -4.75 22.80
C GLN A 331 12.89 -5.18 23.75
N LYS A 332 13.13 -5.13 25.08
CA LYS A 332 12.09 -5.41 26.07
C LYS A 332 10.99 -4.35 26.04
N ALA A 333 11.35 -3.07 25.94
CA ALA A 333 10.41 -1.97 25.81
C ALA A 333 9.56 -2.12 24.53
N THR A 334 10.19 -2.47 23.42
CA THR A 334 9.51 -2.72 22.13
C THR A 334 8.50 -3.88 22.23
N LYS A 335 8.86 -4.99 22.88
CA LYS A 335 7.92 -6.09 23.14
C LYS A 335 6.73 -5.65 23.99
N GLN A 336 6.95 -4.78 24.99
CA GLN A 336 5.85 -4.23 25.80
C GLN A 336 4.96 -3.30 24.99
N PHE A 337 5.51 -2.55 24.04
CA PHE A 337 4.73 -1.72 23.12
C PHE A 337 3.88 -2.58 22.17
N LEU A 338 4.45 -3.64 21.61
CA LEU A 338 3.70 -4.62 20.80
C LEU A 338 2.61 -5.32 21.61
N ASP A 339 2.88 -5.68 22.87
CA ASP A 339 1.88 -6.26 23.77
C ASP A 339 0.76 -5.26 24.13
N TYR A 340 1.08 -3.97 24.24
CA TYR A 340 0.10 -2.92 24.43
C TYR A 340 -0.81 -2.78 23.20
N ILE A 341 -0.25 -2.73 21.99
CA ILE A 341 -1.02 -2.73 20.75
C ILE A 341 -1.98 -3.92 20.72
N LEU A 342 -1.51 -5.09 21.10
CA LEU A 342 -2.27 -6.33 21.04
C LEU A 342 -3.42 -6.42 22.06
N ASN A 343 -3.23 -5.90 23.29
CA ASN A 343 -4.09 -6.23 24.43
C ASN A 343 -4.87 -5.06 25.02
N ASP A 344 -4.50 -3.83 24.72
CA ASP A 344 -5.13 -2.65 25.32
C ASP A 344 -6.33 -2.19 24.48
N ASP A 345 -7.46 -1.92 25.12
CA ASP A 345 -8.69 -1.56 24.39
C ASP A 345 -8.60 -0.19 23.73
N GLU A 346 -7.86 0.80 24.33
CA GLU A 346 -7.63 2.08 23.67
C GLU A 346 -6.72 1.92 22.45
N ALA A 347 -5.68 1.06 22.56
CA ALA A 347 -4.80 0.78 21.44
C ALA A 347 -5.54 0.09 20.28
N ARG A 348 -6.40 -0.88 20.61
CA ARG A 348 -7.25 -1.55 19.61
C ARG A 348 -8.19 -0.59 18.91
N ASP A 349 -8.79 0.35 19.67
CA ASP A 349 -9.68 1.35 19.09
C ASP A 349 -8.95 2.28 18.13
N ILE A 350 -7.78 2.80 18.53
CA ILE A 350 -6.93 3.63 17.66
C ILE A 350 -6.57 2.86 16.38
N ILE A 351 -6.08 1.63 16.48
CA ILE A 351 -5.65 0.83 15.34
C ILE A 351 -6.82 0.52 14.40
N THR A 352 -7.97 0.12 14.95
CA THR A 352 -9.11 -0.36 14.15
C THR A 352 -9.99 0.77 13.63
N ASN A 353 -10.35 1.72 14.50
CA ASN A 353 -11.38 2.73 14.18
C ASN A 353 -10.77 4.05 13.72
N GLU A 354 -9.67 4.50 14.31
CA GLU A 354 -9.07 5.78 13.96
C GLU A 354 -8.07 5.64 12.79
N ALA A 355 -7.16 4.65 12.85
CA ALA A 355 -6.25 4.33 11.74
C ALA A 355 -6.95 3.56 10.61
N GLY A 356 -8.09 2.91 10.90
CA GLY A 356 -8.89 2.19 9.90
C GLY A 356 -8.29 0.85 9.47
N PHE A 357 -7.39 0.28 10.28
CA PHE A 357 -6.70 -0.96 9.92
C PHE A 357 -7.56 -2.21 10.16
N GLU A 358 -7.49 -3.15 9.24
CA GLU A 358 -7.83 -4.56 9.48
C GLU A 358 -6.57 -5.26 9.98
N THR A 359 -6.66 -5.96 11.11
CA THR A 359 -5.51 -6.63 11.72
C THR A 359 -5.66 -8.15 11.64
N PRO A 360 -4.57 -8.92 11.42
CA PRO A 360 -4.62 -10.38 11.39
C PRO A 360 -4.52 -11.01 12.80
N PHE A 361 -5.11 -10.38 13.83
CA PHE A 361 -5.00 -10.82 15.23
C PHE A 361 -6.29 -11.48 15.73
N LYS A 362 -6.18 -12.71 16.26
CA LYS A 362 -7.28 -13.44 16.90
C LYS A 362 -7.93 -12.66 18.04
N SER A 363 -7.11 -11.94 18.82
CA SER A 363 -7.59 -11.18 19.99
C SER A 363 -8.48 -10.01 19.58
N TYR A 364 -8.22 -9.35 18.45
CA TYR A 364 -9.06 -8.28 17.92
C TYR A 364 -10.43 -8.82 17.49
N ALA A 365 -10.46 -9.87 16.69
CA ALA A 365 -11.69 -10.52 16.26
C ALA A 365 -12.51 -11.03 17.45
N LYS A 366 -11.87 -11.65 18.46
CA LYS A 366 -12.54 -12.13 19.69
C LYS A 366 -13.11 -11.00 20.53
N ALA A 367 -12.47 -9.83 20.58
CA ALA A 367 -12.93 -8.66 21.29
C ALA A 367 -13.97 -7.83 20.49
N GLY A 368 -14.26 -8.23 19.25
CA GLY A 368 -15.26 -7.56 18.40
C GLY A 368 -14.74 -6.32 17.67
N TYR A 369 -13.41 -6.12 17.62
CA TYR A 369 -12.81 -5.04 16.85
C TYR A 369 -12.79 -5.41 15.37
N GLN A 370 -13.54 -4.67 14.58
CA GLN A 370 -13.60 -4.78 13.12
C GLN A 370 -13.56 -3.38 12.54
N THR A 371 -12.71 -3.16 11.57
CA THR A 371 -12.61 -1.86 10.91
C THR A 371 -13.93 -1.44 10.26
N LYS A 372 -14.23 -0.14 10.33
CA LYS A 372 -15.39 0.45 9.64
C LYS A 372 -15.07 0.87 8.20
N ASN A 373 -13.81 0.77 7.81
CA ASN A 373 -13.37 1.12 6.46
C ASN A 373 -14.19 0.35 5.40
N PRO A 374 -14.94 1.04 4.52
CA PRO A 374 -15.85 0.40 3.57
C PRO A 374 -15.12 -0.47 2.54
N ILE A 375 -13.83 -0.19 2.28
CA ILE A 375 -13.00 -0.96 1.35
C ILE A 375 -12.74 -2.37 1.92
N HIS A 376 -12.44 -2.47 3.21
CA HIS A 376 -12.35 -3.77 3.88
C HIS A 376 -13.71 -4.47 3.95
N ARG A 377 -14.78 -3.73 4.29
CA ARG A 377 -16.13 -4.28 4.39
C ARG A 377 -16.68 -4.83 3.08
N ALA A 378 -16.23 -4.28 1.94
CA ALA A 378 -16.59 -4.81 0.63
C ALA A 378 -16.16 -6.28 0.45
N ASN A 379 -15.07 -6.71 1.10
CA ASN A 379 -14.59 -8.09 1.05
C ASN A 379 -15.57 -9.10 1.65
N ASP A 380 -16.43 -8.70 2.60
CA ASP A 380 -17.41 -9.60 3.21
C ASP A 380 -18.33 -10.27 2.17
N ALA A 381 -18.65 -9.56 1.09
CA ALA A 381 -19.47 -10.09 0.00
C ALA A 381 -18.71 -11.14 -0.82
N TYR A 382 -17.43 -10.89 -1.11
CA TYR A 382 -16.58 -11.83 -1.84
C TYR A 382 -16.31 -13.10 -1.03
N ALA A 383 -16.00 -12.96 0.25
CA ALA A 383 -15.81 -14.10 1.15
C ALA A 383 -17.07 -14.95 1.28
N LYS A 384 -18.26 -14.34 1.39
CA LYS A 384 -19.56 -15.06 1.41
C LYS A 384 -19.86 -15.79 0.10
N ALA A 385 -19.36 -15.26 -1.02
CA ALA A 385 -19.52 -15.87 -2.34
C ALA A 385 -18.42 -16.89 -2.67
N ASP A 386 -17.57 -17.27 -1.69
CA ASP A 386 -16.45 -18.21 -1.83
C ASP A 386 -15.48 -17.81 -2.96
N LYS A 387 -15.22 -16.51 -3.08
CA LYS A 387 -14.22 -15.96 -4.01
C LYS A 387 -12.83 -16.12 -3.40
N TYR A 388 -11.83 -16.47 -4.23
CA TYR A 388 -10.45 -16.54 -3.75
C TYR A 388 -9.79 -15.18 -3.72
N ASP A 389 -9.04 -14.89 -2.67
CA ASP A 389 -8.20 -13.70 -2.58
C ASP A 389 -7.01 -13.80 -3.54
N ILE A 390 -6.63 -12.67 -4.13
CA ILE A 390 -5.37 -12.55 -4.86
C ILE A 390 -4.30 -12.17 -3.83
N VAL A 391 -3.47 -13.12 -3.43
CA VAL A 391 -2.38 -12.91 -2.48
C VAL A 391 -1.15 -12.41 -3.23
N ILE A 392 -0.53 -11.34 -2.73
CA ILE A 392 0.71 -10.84 -3.33
C ILE A 392 1.89 -11.77 -2.98
N TYR A 393 2.76 -11.96 -3.97
CA TYR A 393 4.04 -12.65 -3.83
C TYR A 393 5.20 -11.67 -3.94
N PRO A 394 6.38 -12.00 -3.39
CA PRO A 394 7.56 -11.14 -3.54
C PRO A 394 7.87 -10.84 -5.01
N LEU A 395 8.18 -9.57 -5.28
CA LEU A 395 8.77 -9.09 -6.52
C LEU A 395 10.30 -9.05 -6.37
N PRO A 396 11.08 -8.99 -7.46
CA PRO A 396 12.55 -9.09 -7.38
C PRO A 396 13.20 -8.00 -6.53
N SER A 397 12.70 -6.78 -6.61
CA SER A 397 13.15 -5.63 -5.78
C SER A 397 12.30 -4.39 -6.04
N THR A 398 12.41 -3.40 -5.16
CA THR A 398 11.87 -2.04 -5.41
C THR A 398 12.45 -1.43 -6.69
N GLN A 399 13.72 -1.69 -7.02
CA GLN A 399 14.33 -1.19 -8.25
C GLN A 399 13.65 -1.76 -9.51
N TRP A 400 13.28 -3.03 -9.50
CA TRP A 400 12.52 -3.64 -10.60
C TRP A 400 11.16 -2.95 -10.77
N VAL A 401 10.44 -2.70 -9.68
CA VAL A 401 9.14 -1.99 -9.70
C VAL A 401 9.29 -0.59 -10.30
N LEU A 402 10.31 0.16 -9.91
CA LEU A 402 10.56 1.50 -10.42
C LEU A 402 10.93 1.47 -11.92
N THR A 403 11.72 0.50 -12.35
CA THR A 403 12.09 0.32 -13.76
C THR A 403 10.86 0.02 -14.61
N LEU A 404 10.02 -0.90 -14.15
CA LEU A 404 8.75 -1.25 -14.80
C LEU A 404 7.81 -0.02 -14.87
N GLY A 405 7.65 0.69 -13.75
CA GLY A 405 6.80 1.89 -13.68
C GLY A 405 7.27 2.99 -14.63
N ASN A 406 8.58 3.22 -14.76
CA ASN A 406 9.13 4.18 -15.72
C ASN A 406 8.83 3.77 -17.17
N ALA A 407 9.00 2.50 -17.51
CA ALA A 407 8.66 1.99 -18.85
C ALA A 407 7.16 2.15 -19.16
N MET A 408 6.29 1.93 -18.16
CA MET A 408 4.84 2.16 -18.27
C MET A 408 4.52 3.66 -18.49
N LEU A 409 5.25 4.55 -17.80
CA LEU A 409 5.08 5.99 -18.00
C LEU A 409 5.48 6.42 -19.42
N GLU A 410 6.63 5.96 -19.91
CA GLU A 410 7.07 6.23 -21.28
C GLU A 410 6.04 5.71 -22.31
N TYR A 411 5.49 4.52 -22.09
CA TYR A 411 4.42 3.97 -22.92
C TYR A 411 3.16 4.85 -22.89
N ALA A 412 2.70 5.26 -21.72
CA ALA A 412 1.52 6.13 -21.58
C ALA A 412 1.71 7.50 -22.25
N GLN A 413 2.93 8.06 -22.20
CA GLN A 413 3.29 9.33 -22.82
C GLN A 413 3.57 9.21 -24.33
N GLU A 414 3.49 8.02 -24.92
CA GLU A 414 3.80 7.76 -26.33
C GLU A 414 5.27 8.04 -26.69
N THR A 415 6.15 8.03 -25.72
CA THR A 415 7.62 8.16 -25.89
C THR A 415 8.34 6.82 -25.89
N GLY A 416 7.68 5.76 -25.41
CA GLY A 416 8.11 4.37 -25.39
C GLY A 416 7.06 3.43 -26.00
N THR A 417 7.39 2.14 -26.03
CA THR A 417 6.53 1.08 -26.58
C THR A 417 6.14 0.09 -25.50
N TRP A 418 5.10 -0.72 -25.74
CA TRP A 418 4.76 -1.81 -24.85
C TRP A 418 5.85 -2.89 -24.78
N ASP A 419 6.64 -3.06 -25.83
CA ASP A 419 7.79 -3.99 -25.84
C ASP A 419 8.82 -3.58 -24.76
N THR A 420 9.02 -2.27 -24.54
CA THR A 420 9.87 -1.78 -23.45
C THR A 420 9.32 -2.16 -22.07
N VAL A 421 7.98 -2.11 -21.89
CA VAL A 421 7.31 -2.56 -20.65
C VAL A 421 7.45 -4.08 -20.49
N HIS A 422 7.26 -4.84 -21.57
CA HIS A 422 7.46 -6.29 -21.59
C HIS A 422 8.89 -6.68 -21.17
N ASP A 423 9.91 -6.06 -21.76
CA ASP A 423 11.31 -6.34 -21.46
C ASP A 423 11.65 -5.94 -20.00
N ALA A 424 11.12 -4.81 -19.51
CA ALA A 424 11.27 -4.43 -18.11
C ALA A 424 10.63 -5.45 -17.15
N PHE A 425 9.46 -6.03 -17.52
CA PHE A 425 8.79 -7.05 -16.74
C PHE A 425 9.55 -8.37 -16.74
N VAL A 426 9.87 -8.92 -17.91
CA VAL A 426 10.42 -10.29 -18.08
C VAL A 426 11.95 -10.34 -17.91
N ASP A 427 12.68 -9.56 -18.73
CA ASP A 427 14.13 -9.55 -18.71
C ASP A 427 14.67 -8.82 -17.48
N GLY A 428 13.97 -7.75 -17.08
CA GLY A 428 14.23 -7.02 -15.85
C GLY A 428 14.13 -7.92 -14.62
N TRP A 429 13.11 -8.79 -14.53
CA TRP A 429 12.96 -9.79 -13.47
C TRP A 429 14.20 -10.67 -13.34
N ALA A 430 14.59 -11.31 -14.44
CA ALA A 430 15.74 -12.23 -14.46
C ALA A 430 17.07 -11.52 -14.12
N SER A 431 17.22 -10.27 -14.54
CA SER A 431 18.40 -9.45 -14.25
C SER A 431 18.46 -9.08 -12.77
N GLU A 432 17.36 -8.61 -12.21
CA GLU A 432 17.28 -8.18 -10.82
C GLU A 432 17.43 -9.35 -9.85
N TYR A 433 16.78 -10.48 -10.14
CA TYR A 433 16.95 -11.70 -9.36
C TYR A 433 18.41 -12.11 -9.17
N LYS A 434 19.24 -12.04 -10.26
CA LYS A 434 20.68 -12.35 -10.18
C LYS A 434 21.47 -11.36 -9.33
N THR A 435 20.95 -10.16 -9.13
CA THR A 435 21.61 -9.11 -8.35
C THR A 435 21.30 -9.24 -6.86
N THR A 436 20.11 -9.75 -6.53
CA THR A 436 19.60 -9.84 -5.16
C THR A 436 19.73 -11.24 -4.54
N HIS A 437 20.00 -12.27 -5.35
CA HIS A 437 20.18 -13.68 -4.96
C HIS A 437 21.47 -14.26 -5.52
#